data_f1fb49faea6f6f9efa96630ac4b4d304
#
_entry.id   f1fb49faea6f6f9efa96630ac4b4d304
#
_cell.length_a   1.000
_cell.length_b   1.000
_cell.length_c   1.000
_cell.angle_alpha   90.00
_cell.angle_beta   90.00
_cell.angle_gamma   90.00
#
_symmetry.space_group_name_H-M   'P 1'
#
loop_
_entity.id
_entity.type
_entity.pdbx_description
1 polymer ?
#
loop_
_entity_poly.entity_id
_entity_poly.type
_entity_poly.pdbx_seq_one_letter_code
_entity_poly.pdbx_strand_id
1 'polypeptide(L)'
;VREYTHENAQASREYQVVSNGIKTCMYPGYPELYMQLNKKNEFHYLPDWYRGIEYPKEQERGYDFNEDLYVPGYFEVEIKKGESIVFSGGVSEIGTRSLKKTFEDEVEERTPRDTFRHCLINAAHQFLNKQENEFYILAGYPWFKCRARDLFISLPGLTLAIDEVSKFEMVMETA
;
A
#
# COMPACT_ATOMS: atom_id res chain seq x y z
N VAL A 1 12.73 -12.37 0.48
CA VAL A 1 12.19 -11.12 -0.09
C VAL A 1 13.28 -10.36 -0.84
N ARG A 2 14.51 -10.27 -0.33
CA ARG A 2 15.62 -9.55 -1.00
C ARG A 2 16.07 -10.19 -2.33
N GLU A 3 15.82 -11.46 -2.53
CA GLU A 3 16.13 -12.18 -3.78
C GLU A 3 15.30 -11.72 -4.97
N TYR A 4 14.19 -11.00 -4.72
CA TYR A 4 13.26 -10.51 -5.74
C TYR A 4 13.32 -8.98 -5.95
N THR A 5 14.36 -8.33 -5.42
CA THR A 5 14.52 -6.87 -5.57
C THR A 5 15.19 -6.46 -6.87
N HIS A 6 15.61 -7.40 -7.69
CA HIS A 6 16.23 -7.14 -8.98
C HIS A 6 15.58 -7.95 -10.11
N GLU A 7 15.76 -7.45 -11.34
CA GLU A 7 15.34 -8.17 -12.52
C GLU A 7 15.88 -9.60 -12.51
N ASN A 8 14.98 -10.56 -12.69
CA ASN A 8 15.35 -11.97 -12.71
C ASN A 8 14.44 -12.79 -13.65
N ALA A 9 14.93 -13.96 -14.07
CA ALA A 9 14.23 -14.82 -15.00
C ALA A 9 13.00 -15.55 -14.42
N GLN A 10 12.80 -15.52 -13.10
CA GLN A 10 11.66 -16.17 -12.44
C GLN A 10 10.42 -15.26 -12.41
N ALA A 11 10.60 -13.97 -12.64
CA ALA A 11 9.50 -13.00 -12.65
C ALA A 11 8.59 -13.27 -13.86
N SER A 12 7.34 -13.64 -13.58
CA SER A 12 6.31 -13.76 -14.62
C SER A 12 5.98 -12.37 -15.17
N ARG A 13 5.89 -12.29 -16.50
CA ARG A 13 5.46 -11.06 -17.20
C ARG A 13 4.01 -11.14 -17.66
N GLU A 14 3.29 -12.19 -17.29
CA GLU A 14 1.91 -12.41 -17.70
C GLU A 14 0.96 -11.47 -16.98
N TYR A 15 -0.10 -11.08 -17.65
CA TYR A 15 -1.21 -10.33 -17.09
C TYR A 15 -2.55 -10.87 -17.57
N GLN A 16 -3.61 -10.54 -16.85
CA GLN A 16 -4.98 -10.82 -17.24
C GLN A 16 -5.78 -9.52 -17.20
N VAL A 17 -6.68 -9.36 -18.18
CA VAL A 17 -7.58 -8.21 -18.20
C VAL A 17 -8.70 -8.41 -17.20
N VAL A 18 -8.98 -7.37 -16.42
CA VAL A 18 -10.10 -7.29 -15.47
C VAL A 18 -10.95 -6.04 -15.75
N SER A 19 -11.99 -5.81 -14.97
CA SER A 19 -12.84 -4.63 -15.18
C SER A 19 -12.03 -3.33 -15.04
N ASN A 20 -11.97 -2.57 -16.13
CA ASN A 20 -11.19 -1.32 -16.24
C ASN A 20 -9.74 -1.42 -15.72
N GLY A 21 -9.07 -2.52 -16.01
CA GLY A 21 -7.71 -2.71 -15.54
C GLY A 21 -7.10 -4.05 -15.89
N ILE A 22 -6.05 -4.37 -15.17
CA ILE A 22 -5.34 -5.64 -15.29
C ILE A 22 -5.06 -6.23 -13.91
N LYS A 23 -4.75 -7.52 -13.88
CA LYS A 23 -4.09 -8.17 -12.76
C LYS A 23 -2.84 -8.89 -13.20
N THR A 24 -1.86 -8.97 -12.32
CA THR A 24 -0.59 -9.68 -12.54
C THR A 24 -0.13 -10.36 -11.27
N CYS A 25 0.65 -11.44 -11.42
CA CYS A 25 1.32 -12.10 -10.30
C CYS A 25 2.75 -12.43 -10.76
N MET A 26 3.73 -11.69 -10.25
CA MET A 26 5.12 -11.84 -10.68
C MET A 26 5.74 -13.16 -10.22
N TYR A 27 5.34 -13.68 -9.06
CA TYR A 27 5.93 -14.88 -8.47
C TYR A 27 4.84 -15.82 -7.96
N PRO A 28 4.91 -17.12 -8.27
CA PRO A 28 3.97 -18.11 -7.75
C PRO A 28 3.93 -18.11 -6.22
N GLY A 29 2.73 -18.21 -5.64
CA GLY A 29 2.53 -18.22 -4.19
C GLY A 29 2.41 -16.83 -3.55
N TYR A 30 2.54 -15.76 -4.32
CA TYR A 30 2.21 -14.40 -3.87
C TYR A 30 0.80 -14.01 -4.33
N PRO A 31 0.16 -13.03 -3.64
CA PRO A 31 -1.12 -12.48 -4.07
C PRO A 31 -1.04 -11.86 -5.46
N GLU A 32 -2.15 -11.93 -6.19
CA GLU A 32 -2.30 -11.19 -7.44
C GLU A 32 -2.38 -9.69 -7.14
N LEU A 33 -1.74 -8.86 -7.95
CA LEU A 33 -1.85 -7.42 -7.91
C LEU A 33 -2.87 -6.96 -8.95
N TYR A 34 -3.98 -6.39 -8.49
CA TYR A 34 -4.99 -5.76 -9.32
C TYR A 34 -4.68 -4.28 -9.46
N MET A 35 -4.68 -3.80 -10.69
CA MET A 35 -4.49 -2.39 -11.04
C MET A 35 -5.70 -1.95 -11.87
N GLN A 36 -6.54 -1.09 -11.30
CA GLN A 36 -7.83 -0.71 -11.89
C GLN A 36 -8.06 0.80 -11.85
N LEU A 37 -8.84 1.30 -12.80
CA LEU A 37 -9.25 2.70 -12.88
C LEU A 37 -10.77 2.83 -12.77
N ASN A 38 -11.23 3.97 -12.26
CA ASN A 38 -12.65 4.29 -12.20
C ASN A 38 -13.26 4.57 -13.57
N LYS A 39 -12.46 4.61 -14.63
CA LYS A 39 -12.83 5.02 -15.96
C LYS A 39 -12.38 3.98 -17.00
N LYS A 40 -13.11 3.87 -18.12
CA LYS A 40 -12.69 3.04 -19.25
C LYS A 40 -11.30 3.51 -19.72
N ASN A 41 -10.45 2.56 -19.97
CA ASN A 41 -9.06 2.77 -20.36
C ASN A 41 -8.62 1.72 -21.39
N GLU A 42 -7.51 1.96 -22.01
CA GLU A 42 -6.77 1.00 -22.82
C GLU A 42 -5.46 0.68 -22.12
N PHE A 43 -5.16 -0.60 -21.94
CA PHE A 43 -3.89 -1.04 -21.39
C PHE A 43 -2.95 -1.45 -22.53
N HIS A 44 -1.81 -0.78 -22.59
CA HIS A 44 -0.74 -1.09 -23.54
C HIS A 44 0.32 -1.94 -22.84
N TYR A 45 0.39 -3.21 -23.24
CA TYR A 45 1.37 -4.14 -22.72
C TYR A 45 2.77 -3.80 -23.28
N LEU A 46 3.64 -3.30 -22.43
CA LEU A 46 5.02 -2.95 -22.75
C LEU A 46 5.90 -3.27 -21.53
N PRO A 47 6.16 -4.56 -21.28
CA PRO A 47 6.88 -4.98 -20.08
C PRO A 47 8.34 -4.53 -20.12
N ASP A 48 8.75 -3.83 -19.08
CA ASP A 48 10.14 -3.40 -18.87
C ASP A 48 10.46 -3.29 -17.38
N TRP A 49 11.71 -2.99 -17.07
CA TRP A 49 12.21 -2.77 -15.72
C TRP A 49 12.83 -1.37 -15.59
N TYR A 50 12.45 -0.64 -14.57
CA TYR A 50 13.21 0.50 -14.10
C TYR A 50 14.35 -0.05 -13.24
N ARG A 51 15.58 0.04 -13.75
CA ARG A 51 16.77 -0.58 -13.14
C ARG A 51 17.55 0.42 -12.32
N GLY A 52 18.14 -0.07 -11.21
CA GLY A 52 19.06 0.70 -10.40
C GLY A 52 18.43 1.90 -9.70
N ILE A 53 17.19 1.77 -9.20
CA ILE A 53 16.57 2.78 -8.36
C ILE A 53 17.27 2.79 -7.01
N GLU A 54 17.79 3.95 -6.61
CA GLU A 54 18.61 4.08 -5.41
C GLU A 54 17.86 4.77 -4.27
N TYR A 55 18.11 4.29 -3.05
CA TYR A 55 17.59 4.83 -1.79
C TYR A 55 18.74 5.35 -0.91
N PRO A 56 19.16 6.63 -1.05
CA PRO A 56 20.35 7.15 -0.35
C PRO A 56 20.27 7.03 1.16
N LYS A 57 19.08 7.10 1.75
CA LYS A 57 18.90 6.93 3.20
C LYS A 57 19.16 5.51 3.69
N GLU A 58 18.88 4.50 2.89
CA GLU A 58 19.23 3.11 3.22
C GLU A 58 20.73 2.90 3.05
N GLN A 59 21.35 3.51 2.04
CA GLN A 59 22.80 3.50 1.84
C GLN A 59 23.54 4.13 3.02
N GLU A 60 23.12 5.30 3.51
CA GLU A 60 23.68 5.96 4.69
C GLU A 60 23.67 5.05 5.94
N ARG A 61 22.69 4.15 6.02
CA ARG A 61 22.50 3.19 7.12
C ARG A 61 23.24 1.87 6.91
N GLY A 62 23.93 1.69 5.79
CA GLY A 62 24.67 0.47 5.44
C GLY A 62 23.76 -0.72 5.04
N TYR A 63 22.56 -0.45 4.56
CA TYR A 63 21.64 -1.47 4.04
C TYR A 63 21.70 -1.55 2.51
N ASP A 64 21.09 -2.61 1.96
CA ASP A 64 20.84 -2.70 0.52
C ASP A 64 19.95 -1.51 0.11
N PHE A 65 20.40 -0.76 -0.88
CA PHE A 65 19.86 0.56 -1.19
C PHE A 65 19.43 0.71 -2.65
N ASN A 66 19.49 -0.34 -3.44
CA ASN A 66 19.02 -0.28 -4.82
C ASN A 66 18.07 -1.43 -5.13
N GLU A 67 17.18 -1.19 -6.09
CA GLU A 67 16.27 -2.20 -6.61
C GLU A 67 15.88 -1.92 -8.06
N ASP A 68 15.30 -2.95 -8.68
CA ASP A 68 14.66 -2.83 -9.99
C ASP A 68 13.14 -2.96 -9.81
N LEU A 69 12.38 -2.10 -10.48
CA LEU A 69 10.92 -2.12 -10.43
C LEU A 69 10.35 -2.57 -11.77
N TYR A 70 9.59 -3.66 -11.74
CA TYR A 70 8.91 -4.17 -12.93
C TYR A 70 7.70 -3.31 -13.29
N VAL A 71 7.57 -3.03 -14.58
CA VAL A 71 6.43 -2.30 -15.16
C VAL A 71 5.82 -3.14 -16.27
N PRO A 72 4.57 -3.61 -16.14
CA PRO A 72 3.92 -4.43 -17.17
C PRO A 72 3.53 -3.63 -18.42
N GLY A 73 3.44 -2.31 -18.31
CA GLY A 73 2.98 -1.43 -19.38
C GLY A 73 2.39 -0.14 -18.83
N TYR A 74 1.48 0.48 -19.58
CA TYR A 74 0.81 1.70 -19.16
C TYR A 74 -0.66 1.72 -19.55
N PHE A 75 -1.44 2.54 -18.82
CA PHE A 75 -2.83 2.80 -19.13
C PHE A 75 -2.98 4.11 -19.89
N GLU A 76 -3.75 4.07 -20.97
CA GLU A 76 -4.18 5.27 -21.70
C GLU A 76 -5.64 5.57 -21.34
N VAL A 77 -5.89 6.81 -20.90
CA VAL A 77 -7.19 7.26 -20.40
C VAL A 77 -7.50 8.66 -20.91
N GLU A 78 -8.64 8.82 -21.54
CA GLU A 78 -9.14 10.16 -21.88
C GLU A 78 -9.59 10.90 -20.62
N ILE A 79 -9.10 12.14 -20.45
CA ILE A 79 -9.51 13.01 -19.34
C ILE A 79 -9.96 14.36 -19.87
N LYS A 80 -11.07 14.88 -19.34
CA LYS A 80 -11.59 16.21 -19.64
C LYS A 80 -11.33 17.15 -18.48
N LYS A 81 -11.33 18.45 -18.75
CA LYS A 81 -11.19 19.49 -17.72
C LYS A 81 -12.23 19.30 -16.61
N GLY A 82 -11.77 19.22 -15.35
CA GLY A 82 -12.62 19.04 -14.17
C GLY A 82 -12.93 17.57 -13.83
N GLU A 83 -12.50 16.61 -14.65
CA GLU A 83 -12.60 15.18 -14.30
C GLU A 83 -11.44 14.75 -13.40
N SER A 84 -11.71 13.72 -12.58
CA SER A 84 -10.71 13.04 -11.75
C SER A 84 -10.59 11.59 -12.17
N ILE A 85 -9.36 11.10 -12.21
CA ILE A 85 -9.05 9.68 -12.37
C ILE A 85 -8.68 9.13 -11.01
N VAL A 86 -9.31 8.03 -10.61
CA VAL A 86 -8.97 7.26 -9.42
C VAL A 86 -8.33 5.96 -9.89
N PHE A 87 -7.09 5.74 -9.45
CA PHE A 87 -6.35 4.50 -9.65
C PHE A 87 -6.36 3.69 -8.36
N SER A 88 -6.63 2.39 -8.48
CA SER A 88 -6.58 1.44 -7.37
C SER A 88 -5.51 0.38 -7.63
N GLY A 89 -4.67 0.14 -6.63
CA GLY A 89 -3.77 -1.01 -6.56
C GLY A 89 -4.12 -1.86 -5.32
N GLY A 90 -4.36 -3.16 -5.50
CA GLY A 90 -4.77 -4.02 -4.39
C GLY A 90 -4.65 -5.51 -4.70
N VAL A 91 -4.94 -6.34 -3.71
CA VAL A 91 -4.86 -7.81 -3.83
C VAL A 91 -6.20 -8.46 -4.17
N SER A 92 -7.21 -7.67 -4.48
CA SER A 92 -8.53 -8.13 -4.90
C SER A 92 -9.12 -7.20 -5.96
N GLU A 93 -9.99 -7.74 -6.80
CA GLU A 93 -10.74 -6.94 -7.76
C GLU A 93 -11.79 -6.07 -7.05
N ILE A 94 -11.85 -4.79 -7.41
CA ILE A 94 -12.81 -3.84 -6.87
C ILE A 94 -13.81 -3.46 -7.97
N GLY A 95 -15.07 -3.27 -7.58
CA GLY A 95 -16.09 -2.76 -8.48
C GLY A 95 -15.75 -1.34 -8.94
N THR A 96 -15.43 -1.16 -10.21
CA THR A 96 -14.92 0.11 -10.75
C THR A 96 -15.91 1.28 -10.63
N ARG A 97 -17.22 1.00 -10.51
CA ARG A 97 -18.24 2.01 -10.27
C ARG A 97 -18.19 2.60 -8.87
N SER A 98 -17.68 1.85 -7.89
CA SER A 98 -17.55 2.29 -6.49
C SER A 98 -16.21 2.96 -6.20
N LEU A 99 -15.19 2.83 -7.06
CA LEU A 99 -13.84 3.34 -6.80
C LEU A 99 -13.79 4.82 -6.42
N LYS A 100 -14.57 5.65 -7.13
CA LYS A 100 -14.60 7.09 -6.82
C LYS A 100 -15.20 7.33 -5.44
N LYS A 101 -16.30 6.66 -5.12
CA LYS A 101 -16.94 6.77 -3.80
C LYS A 101 -16.01 6.25 -2.71
N THR A 102 -15.39 5.09 -2.90
CA THR A 102 -14.43 4.53 -1.95
C THR A 102 -13.28 5.51 -1.68
N PHE A 103 -12.77 6.18 -2.71
CA PHE A 103 -11.76 7.20 -2.55
C PHE A 103 -12.26 8.42 -1.76
N GLU A 104 -13.47 8.88 -2.04
CA GLU A 104 -14.11 10.00 -1.34
C GLU A 104 -14.33 9.66 0.14
N ASP A 105 -14.87 8.48 0.44
CA ASP A 105 -15.09 7.96 1.79
C ASP A 105 -13.74 7.88 2.56
N GLU A 106 -12.70 7.35 1.93
CA GLU A 106 -11.34 7.28 2.51
C GLU A 106 -10.75 8.67 2.81
N VAL A 107 -11.00 9.65 1.95
CA VAL A 107 -10.54 11.02 2.17
C VAL A 107 -11.29 11.68 3.33
N GLU A 108 -12.60 11.43 3.45
CA GLU A 108 -13.44 11.97 4.53
C GLU A 108 -13.10 11.35 5.90
N GLU A 109 -12.76 10.07 5.94
CA GLU A 109 -12.36 9.38 7.18
C GLU A 109 -10.99 9.82 7.70
N ARG A 110 -10.13 10.37 6.85
CA ARG A 110 -8.77 10.78 7.24
C ARG A 110 -8.76 12.08 7.98
N THR A 111 -7.99 12.14 9.08
CA THR A 111 -7.68 13.40 9.74
C THR A 111 -6.99 14.36 8.76
N PRO A 112 -7.46 15.60 8.59
CA PRO A 112 -6.79 16.60 7.74
C PRO A 112 -5.32 16.77 8.13
N ARG A 113 -4.43 16.98 7.14
CA ARG A 113 -2.98 17.17 7.38
C ARG A 113 -2.60 18.66 7.44
N ASP A 114 -3.40 19.46 8.11
CA ASP A 114 -3.29 20.92 8.20
C ASP A 114 -2.46 21.41 9.40
N THR A 115 -2.26 20.55 10.40
CA THR A 115 -1.45 20.84 11.59
C THR A 115 -0.43 19.73 11.84
N PHE A 116 0.65 20.05 12.58
CA PHE A 116 1.63 19.04 12.99
C PHE A 116 1.00 17.92 13.83
N ARG A 117 0.07 18.27 14.75
CA ARG A 117 -0.67 17.28 15.53
C ARG A 117 -1.47 16.34 14.63
N HIS A 118 -2.16 16.84 13.62
CA HIS A 118 -2.92 16.02 12.68
C HIS A 118 -2.01 15.13 11.82
N CYS A 119 -0.82 15.61 11.46
CA CYS A 119 0.17 14.77 10.79
C CYS A 119 0.64 13.60 11.68
N LEU A 120 0.84 13.83 12.98
CA LEU A 120 1.19 12.78 13.95
C LEU A 120 0.06 11.77 14.14
N ILE A 121 -1.20 12.21 14.22
CA ILE A 121 -2.36 11.32 14.31
C ILE A 121 -2.45 10.42 13.07
N ASN A 122 -2.32 11.00 11.87
CA ASN A 122 -2.29 10.21 10.63
C ASN A 122 -1.13 9.19 10.61
N ALA A 123 0.05 9.58 11.10
CA ALA A 123 1.19 8.69 11.22
C ALA A 123 0.91 7.54 12.21
N ALA A 124 0.31 7.84 13.37
CA ALA A 124 -0.06 6.84 14.35
C ALA A 124 -1.03 5.80 13.78
N HIS A 125 -2.06 6.25 13.06
CA HIS A 125 -3.04 5.36 12.43
C HIS A 125 -2.42 4.37 11.42
N GLN A 126 -1.29 4.72 10.79
CA GLN A 126 -0.61 3.82 9.84
C GLN A 126 0.01 2.59 10.51
N PHE A 127 0.34 2.65 11.80
CA PHE A 127 0.90 1.52 12.54
C PHE A 127 -0.17 0.57 13.08
N LEU A 128 -1.42 1.03 13.16
CA LEU A 128 -2.55 0.23 13.63
C LEU A 128 -3.14 -0.56 12.46
N ASN A 129 -3.01 -1.88 12.50
CA ASN A 129 -3.51 -2.78 11.46
C ASN A 129 -4.60 -3.67 12.02
N LYS A 130 -5.66 -3.81 11.27
CA LYS A 130 -6.76 -4.72 11.56
C LYS A 130 -6.68 -5.92 10.62
N GLN A 131 -6.70 -7.12 11.20
CA GLN A 131 -6.87 -8.37 10.48
C GLN A 131 -8.03 -9.14 11.12
N GLU A 132 -9.12 -9.34 10.36
CA GLU A 132 -10.38 -9.87 10.88
C GLU A 132 -10.91 -9.04 12.06
N ASN A 133 -10.91 -9.58 13.27
CA ASN A 133 -11.34 -8.89 14.50
C ASN A 133 -10.17 -8.50 15.43
N GLU A 134 -8.94 -8.74 15.02
CA GLU A 134 -7.75 -8.50 15.81
C GLU A 134 -7.03 -7.23 15.35
N PHE A 135 -6.47 -6.50 16.32
CA PHE A 135 -5.70 -5.29 16.04
C PHE A 135 -4.22 -5.50 16.40
N TYR A 136 -3.36 -5.09 15.48
CA TYR A 136 -1.92 -5.24 15.59
C TYR A 136 -1.20 -3.91 15.42
N ILE A 137 -0.09 -3.75 16.12
CA ILE A 137 0.88 -2.70 15.85
C ILE A 137 2.09 -3.31 15.15
N LEU A 138 2.37 -2.83 13.94
CA LEU A 138 3.54 -3.27 13.19
C LEU A 138 4.79 -2.52 13.68
N ALA A 139 5.86 -3.25 13.92
CA ALA A 139 7.13 -2.69 14.38
C ALA A 139 7.83 -1.83 13.30
N GLY A 140 7.52 -2.05 12.03
CA GLY A 140 8.03 -1.25 10.92
C GLY A 140 7.66 -1.81 9.55
N TYR A 141 7.17 -0.94 8.69
CA TYR A 141 6.83 -1.29 7.30
C TYR A 141 8.07 -1.33 6.40
N PRO A 142 8.10 -2.25 5.44
CA PRO A 142 7.31 -3.48 5.27
C PRO A 142 8.00 -4.69 5.91
N TRP A 143 9.10 -4.48 6.64
CA TRP A 143 10.10 -5.49 6.97
C TRP A 143 9.79 -6.25 8.27
N PHE A 144 9.11 -5.59 9.21
CA PHE A 144 8.88 -6.15 10.53
C PHE A 144 7.40 -6.41 10.77
N LYS A 145 7.14 -7.60 11.27
CA LYS A 145 5.82 -7.97 11.79
C LYS A 145 5.63 -7.37 13.19
N CYS A 146 4.57 -7.79 13.89
CA CYS A 146 4.37 -7.45 15.28
C CYS A 146 5.52 -7.98 16.15
N ARG A 147 5.99 -7.17 17.07
CA ARG A 147 6.99 -7.51 18.09
C ARG A 147 6.49 -7.00 19.41
N ALA A 148 6.37 -7.87 20.42
CA ALA A 148 5.79 -7.54 21.71
C ALA A 148 6.46 -6.32 22.37
N ARG A 149 7.79 -6.23 22.35
CA ARG A 149 8.51 -5.09 22.91
C ARG A 149 8.10 -3.76 22.24
N ASP A 150 8.12 -3.73 20.90
CA ASP A 150 7.82 -2.53 20.13
C ASP A 150 6.36 -2.14 20.30
N LEU A 151 5.46 -3.13 20.34
CA LEU A 151 4.05 -2.96 20.61
C LEU A 151 3.82 -2.26 21.96
N PHE A 152 4.29 -2.85 23.06
CA PHE A 152 4.00 -2.31 24.40
C PHE A 152 4.65 -0.96 24.68
N ILE A 153 5.80 -0.67 24.07
CA ILE A 153 6.45 0.65 24.20
C ILE A 153 5.67 1.72 23.44
N SER A 154 5.18 1.40 22.21
CA SER A 154 4.53 2.38 21.34
C SER A 154 3.02 2.52 21.58
N LEU A 155 2.36 1.49 22.10
CA LEU A 155 0.90 1.42 22.23
C LEU A 155 0.28 2.66 22.92
N PRO A 156 0.76 3.17 24.06
CA PRO A 156 0.16 4.35 24.67
C PRO A 156 0.23 5.59 23.78
N GLY A 157 1.35 5.78 23.08
CA GLY A 157 1.54 6.91 22.17
C GLY A 157 0.71 6.81 20.90
N LEU A 158 0.51 5.60 20.38
CA LEU A 158 -0.24 5.37 19.15
C LEU A 158 -1.76 5.30 19.35
N THR A 159 -2.23 5.25 20.60
CA THR A 159 -3.65 5.10 20.95
C THR A 159 -4.11 6.12 21.98
N LEU A 160 -3.71 5.99 23.25
CA LEU A 160 -4.19 6.83 24.35
C LEU A 160 -3.87 8.32 24.13
N ALA A 161 -2.69 8.65 23.62
CA ALA A 161 -2.30 10.03 23.35
C ALA A 161 -3.10 10.73 22.25
N ILE A 162 -3.87 9.97 21.46
CA ILE A 162 -4.74 10.47 20.39
C ILE A 162 -6.22 10.15 20.63
N ASP A 163 -6.57 9.84 21.89
CA ASP A 163 -7.93 9.56 22.36
C ASP A 163 -8.58 8.27 21.79
N GLU A 164 -7.78 7.35 21.29
CA GLU A 164 -8.22 6.06 20.70
C GLU A 164 -8.25 4.93 21.74
N VAL A 165 -8.98 5.11 22.83
CA VAL A 165 -9.03 4.17 23.97
C VAL A 165 -9.53 2.77 23.54
N SER A 166 -10.54 2.72 22.68
CA SER A 166 -11.07 1.44 22.18
C SER A 166 -10.03 0.63 21.40
N LYS A 167 -9.19 1.29 20.63
CA LYS A 167 -8.09 0.63 19.90
C LYS A 167 -7.00 0.14 20.86
N PHE A 168 -6.74 0.88 21.95
CA PHE A 168 -5.84 0.40 23.00
C PHE A 168 -6.33 -0.94 23.58
N GLU A 169 -7.61 -1.01 23.96
CA GLU A 169 -8.22 -2.22 24.52
C GLU A 169 -8.16 -3.38 23.53
N MET A 170 -8.56 -3.16 22.28
CA MET A 170 -8.52 -4.20 21.23
C MET A 170 -7.11 -4.74 20.97
N VAL A 171 -6.08 -3.88 20.97
CA VAL A 171 -4.68 -4.32 20.82
C VAL A 171 -4.24 -5.13 22.05
N MET A 172 -4.63 -4.72 23.25
CA MET A 172 -4.32 -5.45 24.48
C MET A 172 -4.98 -6.82 24.55
N GLU A 173 -6.19 -6.96 24.01
CA GLU A 173 -6.90 -8.25 23.92
C GLU A 173 -6.25 -9.20 22.90
N THR A 174 -5.64 -8.64 21.84
CA THR A 174 -4.94 -9.42 20.79
C THR A 174 -3.53 -9.85 21.20
N ALA A 175 -2.85 -9.10 22.06
CA ALA A 175 -1.43 -9.29 22.44
C ALA A 175 -1.21 -10.44 23.43
#